data_97eb51d6dabb84fa6142b362c04acd21
#
_entry.id   97eb51d6dabb84fa6142b362c04acd21
#
_cell.length_a   1.000
_cell.length_b   1.000
_cell.length_c   1.000
_cell.angle_alpha   90.00
_cell.angle_beta   90.00
_cell.angle_gamma   90.00
#
_symmetry.space_group_name_H-M   'P 1'
#
loop_
_entity.id
_entity.type
_entity.pdbx_description
1 polymer ?
#
loop_
_entity_poly.entity_id
_entity_poly.type
_entity_poly.pdbx_seq_one_letter_code
_entity_poly.pdbx_strand_id
1 'polypeptide(L)'
;LSVAKNTLHGQFGRLTALLITSLLIVFLLCRPTPGFGQGNSARTLFADNKAGILQIRIIDITSGSKSAIGSGFVVNDNGLIATNYHVVQMAASKPEQYRIEYLSASGAAGSLNLVDVDVVNDLALVKITSQTSSQTSSEIAAVLPFAAAEPAIGVPVYALGNPLDLGLTVVPGTYNGINQTSYHPRVHFTGSLNSGMSGGPTLNQAGEVVGINVSTAGNQVSFLVPVAALQQLVAEQQLRGQSVDNMALRIGQQLLADQEKKFAQLLSLDWPTIALGEASVVNELSPFFRCWGGSNSSSDKAQLLNADRTCRSEDNIYLNEKFNSGVIEHQFFWLETDKLNAPQFYTYYSRLFDDFAPGNKAREKDVGDYQCDTQFVAVNNAEAKPQRKTKAVFCARAYKDYPQLYDVLFLQGTVDDSRAAFISHFTLAGVSRDNAKAYARKFMEVAQWR
;
A
#
# COMPACT_ATOMS: atom_id res chain seq x y z
N LEU A 1 86.57 -32.99 43.26
CA LEU A 1 85.44 -33.32 42.42
C LEU A 1 84.33 -32.33 42.74
N SER A 2 84.47 -31.18 42.21
CA SER A 2 83.56 -30.01 42.29
C SER A 2 83.30 -29.55 40.90
N VAL A 3 82.17 -28.88 40.69
CA VAL A 3 81.69 -28.16 39.51
C VAL A 3 80.65 -28.93 38.65
N ALA A 4 79.37 -28.64 38.90
CA ALA A 4 78.29 -28.42 37.92
C ALA A 4 76.89 -28.28 38.62
N LYS A 5 76.66 -27.14 39.25
CA LYS A 5 75.34 -26.84 39.87
C LYS A 5 75.05 -25.34 39.84
N ASN A 6 75.14 -24.65 38.71
CA ASN A 6 74.76 -23.21 38.73
C ASN A 6 74.34 -22.60 37.38
N THR A 7 73.83 -23.36 36.43
CA THR A 7 73.33 -22.76 35.13
C THR A 7 71.89 -23.02 34.75
N LEU A 8 71.06 -23.71 35.55
CA LEU A 8 69.70 -24.02 35.25
C LEU A 8 68.62 -23.10 35.86
N HIS A 9 68.98 -22.24 36.82
CA HIS A 9 67.98 -21.34 37.46
C HIS A 9 67.78 -20.00 36.77
N GLY A 10 68.67 -19.58 35.88
CA GLY A 10 68.55 -18.28 35.19
C GLY A 10 67.67 -18.29 33.93
N GLN A 11 67.47 -19.45 33.32
CA GLN A 11 66.67 -19.52 32.06
C GLN A 11 65.18 -19.74 32.34
N PHE A 12 64.76 -20.38 33.42
CA PHE A 12 63.33 -20.56 33.75
C PHE A 12 62.66 -19.27 34.20
N GLY A 13 63.35 -18.33 34.83
CA GLY A 13 62.79 -17.05 35.27
C GLY A 13 62.54 -16.08 34.13
N ARG A 14 63.28 -16.16 33.03
CA ARG A 14 63.05 -15.28 31.82
C ARG A 14 61.94 -15.78 30.87
N LEU A 15 61.73 -17.11 30.79
CA LEU A 15 60.63 -17.67 29.99
C LEU A 15 59.23 -17.45 30.65
N THR A 16 59.18 -17.58 32.00
CA THR A 16 57.93 -17.31 32.74
C THR A 16 57.51 -15.82 32.72
N ALA A 17 58.51 -14.91 32.82
CA ALA A 17 58.23 -13.47 32.72
C ALA A 17 57.74 -13.05 31.30
N LEU A 18 58.29 -13.64 30.24
CA LEU A 18 57.83 -13.37 28.84
C LEU A 18 56.45 -13.97 28.56
N LEU A 19 56.09 -15.12 29.10
CA LEU A 19 54.76 -15.72 28.95
C LEU A 19 53.68 -14.95 29.72
N ILE A 20 53.97 -14.43 30.91
CA ILE A 20 53.04 -13.63 31.71
C ILE A 20 52.81 -12.25 31.06
N THR A 21 53.83 -11.60 30.51
CA THR A 21 53.68 -10.34 29.78
C THR A 21 52.90 -10.50 28.46
N SER A 22 53.10 -11.60 27.72
CA SER A 22 52.31 -11.90 26.51
C SER A 22 50.85 -12.19 26.82
N LEU A 23 50.56 -12.90 27.94
CA LEU A 23 49.16 -13.17 28.39
C LEU A 23 48.45 -11.88 28.83
N LEU A 24 49.13 -10.96 29.50
CA LEU A 24 48.57 -9.66 29.90
C LEU A 24 48.28 -8.73 28.71
N ILE A 25 49.11 -8.77 27.67
CA ILE A 25 48.88 -7.98 26.45
C ILE A 25 47.68 -8.53 25.65
N VAL A 26 47.48 -9.84 25.56
CA VAL A 26 46.32 -10.45 24.92
C VAL A 26 45.03 -10.15 25.70
N PHE A 27 45.06 -10.09 27.03
CA PHE A 27 43.90 -9.71 27.86
C PHE A 27 43.53 -8.20 27.73
N LEU A 28 44.50 -7.32 27.45
CA LEU A 28 44.25 -5.90 27.23
C LEU A 28 43.66 -5.61 25.83
N LEU A 29 43.90 -6.49 24.84
CA LEU A 29 43.37 -6.36 23.46
C LEU A 29 41.97 -6.96 23.31
N CYS A 30 41.53 -7.83 24.22
CA CYS A 30 40.19 -8.38 24.28
C CYS A 30 39.25 -7.62 25.22
N ARG A 31 39.26 -6.29 25.22
CA ARG A 31 38.16 -5.54 25.82
C ARG A 31 36.92 -5.78 24.98
N PRO A 32 35.81 -6.32 25.52
CA PRO A 32 34.58 -6.34 24.81
C PRO A 32 34.21 -4.89 24.48
N THR A 33 34.19 -4.53 23.20
CA THR A 33 33.53 -3.30 22.76
C THR A 33 32.13 -3.38 23.33
N PRO A 34 31.63 -2.33 24.05
CA PRO A 34 30.22 -2.32 24.44
C PRO A 34 29.41 -2.45 23.17
N GLY A 35 28.77 -3.60 22.99
CA GLY A 35 27.80 -3.79 21.95
C GLY A 35 26.73 -2.72 22.17
N PHE A 36 26.57 -1.80 21.26
CA PHE A 36 25.43 -0.89 21.24
C PHE A 36 24.18 -1.75 21.06
N GLY A 37 23.56 -2.13 22.17
CA GLY A 37 22.33 -2.89 22.15
C GLY A 37 21.24 -2.04 21.52
N GLN A 38 20.45 -2.62 20.61
CA GLN A 38 19.28 -1.97 19.98
C GLN A 38 18.37 -1.25 20.99
N GLY A 39 18.32 -1.70 22.25
CA GLY A 39 17.53 -1.08 23.31
C GLY A 39 17.93 0.35 23.70
N ASN A 40 19.21 0.72 23.57
CA ASN A 40 19.66 2.08 23.87
C ASN A 40 19.25 3.06 22.74
N SER A 41 19.31 2.63 21.49
CA SER A 41 18.89 3.47 20.35
C SER A 41 17.39 3.77 20.38
N ALA A 42 16.53 2.79 20.60
CA ALA A 42 15.08 3.00 20.67
C ALA A 42 14.68 3.93 21.82
N ARG A 43 15.31 3.77 23.00
CA ARG A 43 15.06 4.63 24.17
C ARG A 43 15.46 6.09 23.92
N THR A 44 16.63 6.30 23.35
CA THR A 44 17.15 7.64 23.04
C THR A 44 16.29 8.32 21.99
N LEU A 45 16.01 7.62 20.86
CA LEU A 45 15.13 8.14 19.82
C LEU A 45 13.74 8.50 20.33
N PHE A 46 13.15 7.67 21.19
CA PHE A 46 11.87 8.00 21.81
C PHE A 46 11.94 9.25 22.66
N ALA A 47 12.97 9.37 23.53
CA ALA A 47 13.12 10.50 24.45
C ALA A 47 13.31 11.82 23.68
N ASP A 48 14.14 11.79 22.64
CA ASP A 48 14.54 13.00 21.89
C ASP A 48 13.43 13.48 20.93
N ASN A 49 12.61 12.57 20.39
CA ASN A 49 11.65 12.90 19.34
C ASN A 49 10.18 12.96 19.81
N LYS A 50 9.85 12.47 21.02
CA LYS A 50 8.46 12.41 21.52
C LYS A 50 7.70 13.73 21.50
N ALA A 51 8.39 14.86 21.66
CA ALA A 51 7.78 16.20 21.66
C ALA A 51 7.24 16.63 20.28
N GLY A 52 7.79 16.06 19.21
CA GLY A 52 7.35 16.33 17.82
C GLY A 52 6.29 15.36 17.32
N ILE A 53 5.87 14.36 18.12
CA ILE A 53 4.93 13.32 17.69
C ILE A 53 3.60 13.49 18.43
N LEU A 54 2.51 13.49 17.67
CA LEU A 54 1.18 13.79 18.16
C LEU A 54 0.23 12.63 17.89
N GLN A 55 -0.72 12.41 18.78
CA GLN A 55 -1.91 11.65 18.47
C GLN A 55 -2.87 12.56 17.70
N ILE A 56 -3.35 12.11 16.56
CA ILE A 56 -4.40 12.77 15.76
C ILE A 56 -5.74 12.12 16.10
N ARG A 57 -6.74 12.96 16.41
CA ARG A 57 -8.08 12.52 16.81
C ARG A 57 -9.11 13.13 15.88
N ILE A 58 -10.03 12.33 15.39
CA ILE A 58 -11.20 12.79 14.66
C ILE A 58 -12.38 12.76 15.62
N ILE A 59 -12.96 13.89 15.86
CA ILE A 59 -14.05 14.07 16.84
C ILE A 59 -15.34 14.33 16.07
N ASP A 60 -16.37 13.55 16.35
CA ASP A 60 -17.74 13.85 15.93
C ASP A 60 -18.24 15.07 16.71
N ILE A 61 -18.62 16.12 16.01
CA ILE A 61 -18.96 17.42 16.59
C ILE A 61 -20.23 17.30 17.45
N THR A 62 -21.16 16.45 17.04
CA THR A 62 -22.46 16.30 17.72
C THR A 62 -22.34 15.54 19.03
N SER A 63 -21.60 14.44 19.05
CA SER A 63 -21.44 13.59 20.23
C SER A 63 -20.27 14.00 21.13
N GLY A 64 -19.33 14.79 20.61
CA GLY A 64 -18.04 15.09 21.25
C GLY A 64 -17.11 13.87 21.38
N SER A 65 -17.46 12.74 20.76
CA SER A 65 -16.72 11.46 20.88
C SER A 65 -15.68 11.28 19.79
N LYS A 66 -14.63 10.52 20.13
CA LYS A 66 -13.61 10.11 19.14
C LYS A 66 -14.21 9.12 18.14
N SER A 67 -14.16 9.44 16.84
CA SER A 67 -14.59 8.57 15.73
C SER A 67 -13.42 7.83 15.08
N ALA A 68 -12.23 8.42 15.10
CA ALA A 68 -11.01 7.78 14.62
C ALA A 68 -9.79 8.34 15.37
N ILE A 69 -8.71 7.57 15.39
CA ILE A 69 -7.41 7.97 15.91
C ILE A 69 -6.29 7.59 14.93
N GLY A 70 -5.24 8.39 14.94
CA GLY A 70 -4.01 8.13 14.23
C GLY A 70 -2.84 8.83 14.91
N SER A 71 -1.75 8.93 14.22
CA SER A 71 -0.56 9.65 14.63
C SER A 71 -0.19 10.73 13.62
N GLY A 72 0.61 11.67 14.01
CA GLY A 72 1.21 12.69 13.16
C GLY A 72 2.48 13.22 13.77
N PHE A 73 3.22 14.00 13.03
CA PHE A 73 4.45 14.61 13.51
C PHE A 73 4.70 15.97 12.88
N VAL A 74 5.42 16.82 13.61
CA VAL A 74 5.71 18.20 13.21
C VAL A 74 6.79 18.19 12.12
N VAL A 75 6.51 18.88 11.00
CA VAL A 75 7.40 18.93 9.83
C VAL A 75 8.04 20.30 9.60
N ASN A 76 7.54 21.36 10.27
CA ASN A 76 8.18 22.69 10.25
C ASN A 76 7.84 23.51 11.49
N ASP A 77 8.56 24.64 11.67
CA ASP A 77 8.41 25.56 12.81
C ASP A 77 7.08 26.34 12.79
N ASN A 78 6.33 26.29 11.68
CA ASN A 78 5.04 26.99 11.55
C ASN A 78 3.86 26.13 12.04
N GLY A 79 4.10 25.01 12.71
CA GLY A 79 3.09 24.12 13.24
C GLY A 79 2.39 23.28 12.17
N LEU A 80 3.05 23.01 11.05
CA LEU A 80 2.58 22.06 10.04
C LEU A 80 2.91 20.63 10.50
N ILE A 81 1.93 19.75 10.39
CA ILE A 81 1.97 18.37 10.85
C ILE A 81 1.65 17.44 9.69
N ALA A 82 2.44 16.39 9.51
CA ALA A 82 2.15 15.32 8.59
C ALA A 82 1.37 14.19 9.27
N THR A 83 0.44 13.58 8.53
CA THR A 83 -0.31 12.37 8.91
C THR A 83 -0.75 11.62 7.66
N ASN A 84 -1.51 10.51 7.77
CA ASN A 84 -2.14 9.88 6.62
C ASN A 84 -3.49 10.52 6.26
N TYR A 85 -3.83 10.44 4.97
CA TYR A 85 -5.15 10.86 4.49
C TYR A 85 -6.28 10.04 5.12
N HIS A 86 -6.14 8.72 5.21
CA HIS A 86 -7.17 7.85 5.79
C HIS A 86 -7.47 8.17 7.27
N VAL A 87 -6.53 8.77 8.01
CA VAL A 87 -6.75 9.24 9.39
C VAL A 87 -7.70 10.44 9.42
N VAL A 88 -7.54 11.38 8.48
CA VAL A 88 -8.31 12.65 8.45
C VAL A 88 -9.46 12.66 7.44
N GLN A 89 -9.67 11.55 6.71
CA GLN A 89 -10.63 11.44 5.62
C GLN A 89 -12.05 11.86 6.02
N MET A 90 -12.50 11.50 7.22
CA MET A 90 -13.84 11.86 7.70
C MET A 90 -14.01 13.39 7.79
N ALA A 91 -13.02 14.09 8.32
CA ALA A 91 -13.02 15.56 8.38
C ALA A 91 -12.80 16.21 7.01
N ALA A 92 -12.03 15.58 6.12
CA ALA A 92 -11.84 16.04 4.76
C ALA A 92 -13.14 16.00 3.93
N SER A 93 -13.96 14.95 4.12
CA SER A 93 -15.22 14.76 3.37
C SER A 93 -16.44 15.41 4.02
N LYS A 94 -16.42 15.62 5.34
CA LYS A 94 -17.55 16.16 6.12
C LYS A 94 -17.08 17.09 7.23
N PRO A 95 -16.50 18.24 6.89
CA PRO A 95 -15.94 19.18 7.87
C PRO A 95 -17.01 19.78 8.83
N GLU A 96 -18.26 19.76 8.42
CA GLU A 96 -19.40 20.18 9.25
C GLU A 96 -19.78 19.17 10.34
N GLN A 97 -19.37 17.89 10.17
CA GLN A 97 -19.67 16.80 11.10
C GLN A 97 -18.47 16.39 11.96
N TYR A 98 -17.24 16.57 11.44
CA TYR A 98 -16.02 16.12 12.10
C TYR A 98 -14.99 17.24 12.20
N ARG A 99 -14.31 17.31 13.35
CA ARG A 99 -13.14 18.18 13.54
C ARG A 99 -11.90 17.36 13.84
N ILE A 100 -10.74 17.92 13.54
CA ILE A 100 -9.44 17.31 13.80
C ILE A 100 -8.87 17.93 15.07
N GLU A 101 -8.43 17.10 16.01
CA GLU A 101 -7.73 17.50 17.22
C GLU A 101 -6.41 16.76 17.35
N TYR A 102 -5.48 17.32 18.11
CA TYR A 102 -4.26 16.63 18.51
C TYR A 102 -4.17 16.48 20.03
N LEU A 103 -3.39 15.49 20.45
CA LEU A 103 -2.90 15.32 21.82
C LEU A 103 -1.40 15.01 21.77
N SER A 104 -0.60 15.82 22.48
CA SER A 104 0.85 15.60 22.62
C SER A 104 1.17 14.58 23.72
N ALA A 105 2.41 14.11 23.75
CA ALA A 105 2.92 13.24 24.81
C ALA A 105 2.94 13.91 26.21
N SER A 106 2.98 15.25 26.26
CA SER A 106 2.90 16.02 27.52
C SER A 106 1.47 16.27 27.98
N GLY A 107 0.46 15.91 27.19
CA GLY A 107 -0.96 16.15 27.47
C GLY A 107 -1.48 17.47 26.89
N ALA A 108 -0.66 18.25 26.17
CA ALA A 108 -1.15 19.43 25.45
C ALA A 108 -2.11 19.00 24.32
N ALA A 109 -3.23 19.69 24.17
CA ALA A 109 -4.26 19.39 23.18
C ALA A 109 -4.72 20.67 22.47
N GLY A 110 -5.23 20.53 21.26
CA GLY A 110 -5.77 21.63 20.49
C GLY A 110 -6.39 21.18 19.18
N SER A 111 -6.84 22.16 18.39
CA SER A 111 -7.50 21.94 17.12
C SER A 111 -6.53 22.04 15.95
N LEU A 112 -6.83 21.29 14.91
CA LEU A 112 -6.07 21.26 13.65
C LEU A 112 -7.00 21.55 12.48
N ASN A 113 -6.50 22.31 11.51
CA ASN A 113 -7.14 22.47 10.21
C ASN A 113 -6.43 21.62 9.16
N LEU A 114 -7.21 20.98 8.28
CA LEU A 114 -6.68 20.31 7.10
C LEU A 114 -6.13 21.36 6.13
N VAL A 115 -4.91 21.14 5.65
CA VAL A 115 -4.20 22.07 4.76
C VAL A 115 -4.13 21.54 3.33
N ASP A 116 -3.71 20.29 3.16
CA ASP A 116 -3.57 19.63 1.86
C ASP A 116 -3.57 18.11 2.03
N VAL A 117 -3.78 17.38 0.93
CA VAL A 117 -3.70 15.92 0.87
C VAL A 117 -2.95 15.45 -0.37
N ASP A 118 -2.33 14.29 -0.25
CA ASP A 118 -1.93 13.42 -1.36
C ASP A 118 -2.65 12.09 -1.18
N VAL A 119 -3.81 11.95 -1.83
CA VAL A 119 -4.67 10.78 -1.70
C VAL A 119 -4.03 9.54 -2.32
N VAL A 120 -3.17 9.71 -3.33
CA VAL A 120 -2.48 8.62 -4.03
C VAL A 120 -1.44 7.96 -3.13
N ASN A 121 -0.69 8.76 -2.38
CA ASN A 121 0.28 8.27 -1.42
C ASN A 121 -0.29 8.07 -0.01
N ASP A 122 -1.57 8.42 0.21
CA ASP A 122 -2.23 8.37 1.52
C ASP A 122 -1.56 9.28 2.55
N LEU A 123 -1.27 10.53 2.17
CA LEU A 123 -0.69 11.57 3.03
C LEU A 123 -1.65 12.74 3.22
N ALA A 124 -1.53 13.42 4.36
CA ALA A 124 -2.22 14.67 4.64
C ALA A 124 -1.33 15.61 5.44
N LEU A 125 -1.53 16.92 5.22
CA LEU A 125 -0.96 17.99 6.01
C LEU A 125 -2.06 18.70 6.78
N VAL A 126 -1.85 18.85 8.09
CA VAL A 126 -2.72 19.58 9.00
C VAL A 126 -1.93 20.67 9.72
N LYS A 127 -2.60 21.72 10.17
CA LYS A 127 -1.93 22.85 10.84
C LYS A 127 -2.62 23.18 12.15
N ILE A 128 -1.83 23.49 13.18
CA ILE A 128 -2.32 23.92 14.49
C ILE A 128 -3.04 25.26 14.34
N THR A 129 -4.28 25.35 14.86
CA THR A 129 -5.10 26.59 14.85
C THR A 129 -5.37 27.14 16.22
N SER A 130 -5.48 26.30 17.25
CA SER A 130 -5.69 26.72 18.61
C SER A 130 -5.12 25.71 19.59
N GLN A 131 -4.73 26.17 20.76
CA GLN A 131 -4.34 25.36 21.91
C GLN A 131 -5.42 25.49 22.98
N THR A 132 -5.88 24.36 23.51
CA THR A 132 -6.94 24.31 24.53
C THR A 132 -6.39 24.37 25.95
N SER A 133 -5.08 24.20 26.14
CA SER A 133 -4.41 24.30 27.44
C SER A 133 -3.63 25.62 27.56
N SER A 134 -3.56 26.18 28.75
CA SER A 134 -2.75 27.35 29.08
C SER A 134 -1.23 27.11 29.05
N GLN A 135 -0.81 25.97 28.58
CA GLN A 135 0.61 25.61 28.42
C GLN A 135 1.17 26.27 27.17
N THR A 136 2.31 26.90 27.33
CA THR A 136 2.99 27.71 26.33
C THR A 136 3.33 26.93 25.06
N SER A 137 3.26 27.62 23.91
CA SER A 137 3.60 27.17 22.55
C SER A 137 4.99 26.52 22.39
N SER A 138 5.83 26.53 23.43
CA SER A 138 7.17 25.92 23.41
C SER A 138 7.20 24.41 23.57
N GLU A 139 6.08 23.75 23.91
CA GLU A 139 6.05 22.27 24.13
C GLU A 139 5.80 21.44 22.88
N ILE A 140 5.41 22.05 21.75
CA ILE A 140 5.19 21.36 20.45
C ILE A 140 6.26 21.80 19.44
N ALA A 141 7.52 21.87 19.86
CA ALA A 141 8.54 22.56 19.08
C ALA A 141 9.62 21.64 18.46
N ALA A 142 9.51 20.33 18.55
CA ALA A 142 10.49 19.44 17.96
C ALA A 142 10.09 19.09 16.52
N VAL A 143 10.61 19.84 15.55
CA VAL A 143 10.51 19.48 14.13
C VAL A 143 11.34 18.21 13.87
N LEU A 144 10.78 17.21 13.23
CA LEU A 144 11.50 16.02 12.83
C LEU A 144 12.14 16.22 11.46
N PRO A 145 13.49 16.14 11.36
CA PRO A 145 14.17 16.31 10.09
C PRO A 145 13.89 15.13 9.15
N PHE A 146 13.85 15.40 7.86
CA PHE A 146 13.73 14.37 6.84
C PHE A 146 15.11 13.80 6.47
N ALA A 147 15.21 12.49 6.31
CA ALA A 147 16.41 11.85 5.79
C ALA A 147 16.71 12.35 4.37
N ALA A 148 17.98 12.67 4.11
CA ALA A 148 18.41 13.16 2.81
C ALA A 148 18.49 12.04 1.74
N ALA A 149 18.58 10.78 2.16
CA ALA A 149 18.66 9.60 1.29
C ALA A 149 17.92 8.42 1.92
N GLU A 150 17.51 7.49 1.07
CA GLU A 150 16.94 6.23 1.53
C GLU A 150 17.99 5.41 2.31
N PRO A 151 17.59 4.75 3.42
CA PRO A 151 18.48 3.85 4.14
C PRO A 151 18.90 2.65 3.30
N ALA A 152 20.05 2.07 3.60
CA ALA A 152 20.43 0.78 3.03
C ALA A 152 19.48 -0.33 3.54
N ILE A 153 19.20 -1.32 2.69
CA ILE A 153 18.42 -2.51 3.09
C ILE A 153 19.13 -3.23 4.24
N GLY A 154 18.37 -3.64 5.24
CA GLY A 154 18.86 -4.35 6.41
C GLY A 154 19.19 -3.47 7.61
N VAL A 155 19.19 -2.13 7.48
CA VAL A 155 19.44 -1.24 8.63
C VAL A 155 18.23 -1.17 9.56
N PRO A 156 18.46 -1.03 10.89
CA PRO A 156 17.40 -0.84 11.85
C PRO A 156 16.78 0.55 11.72
N VAL A 157 15.43 0.56 11.77
CA VAL A 157 14.61 1.78 11.81
C VAL A 157 13.53 1.64 12.88
N TYR A 158 12.94 2.75 13.30
CA TYR A 158 12.06 2.80 14.47
C TYR A 158 10.78 3.57 14.12
N ALA A 159 9.66 2.85 14.09
CA ALA A 159 8.35 3.46 13.90
C ALA A 159 7.82 3.99 15.24
N LEU A 160 7.31 5.24 15.24
CA LEU A 160 6.69 5.86 16.41
C LEU A 160 5.22 6.18 16.10
N GLY A 161 4.38 6.08 17.12
CA GLY A 161 2.94 6.36 16.97
C GLY A 161 2.15 5.98 18.22
N ASN A 162 0.83 6.12 18.17
CA ASN A 162 -0.09 5.91 19.29
C ASN A 162 -1.00 4.69 19.03
N PRO A 163 -0.50 3.45 19.19
CA PRO A 163 -1.29 2.26 18.91
C PRO A 163 -2.47 2.14 19.87
N LEU A 164 -3.67 1.86 19.33
CA LEU A 164 -4.86 1.50 20.11
C LEU A 164 -5.22 2.46 21.26
N ASP A 165 -4.84 3.74 21.14
CA ASP A 165 -5.02 4.76 22.21
C ASP A 165 -4.23 4.46 23.52
N LEU A 166 -3.18 3.65 23.44
CA LEU A 166 -2.37 3.25 24.59
C LEU A 166 -1.24 4.26 24.94
N GLY A 167 -1.15 5.34 24.19
CA GLY A 167 -0.07 6.32 24.29
C GLY A 167 1.05 6.08 23.29
N LEU A 168 2.01 7.03 23.26
CA LEU A 168 3.13 7.00 22.31
C LEU A 168 4.01 5.77 22.53
N THR A 169 4.24 5.02 21.46
CA THR A 169 5.00 3.76 21.44
C THR A 169 6.09 3.82 20.37
N VAL A 170 7.21 3.16 20.60
CA VAL A 170 8.27 2.93 19.62
C VAL A 170 8.31 1.45 19.23
N VAL A 171 8.35 1.16 17.92
CA VAL A 171 8.42 -0.19 17.36
C VAL A 171 9.68 -0.31 16.52
N PRO A 172 10.67 -1.10 16.95
CA PRO A 172 11.86 -1.37 16.15
C PRO A 172 11.54 -2.32 15.00
N GLY A 173 12.28 -2.19 13.92
CA GLY A 173 12.20 -3.09 12.77
C GLY A 173 13.33 -2.81 11.78
N THR A 174 13.26 -3.44 10.62
CA THR A 174 14.28 -3.36 9.58
C THR A 174 13.70 -2.67 8.34
N TYR A 175 14.48 -1.79 7.72
CA TYR A 175 14.20 -1.21 6.41
C TYR A 175 14.54 -2.24 5.32
N ASN A 176 13.56 -2.67 4.52
CA ASN A 176 13.75 -3.69 3.48
C ASN A 176 13.64 -3.14 2.05
N GLY A 177 13.73 -1.81 1.90
CA GLY A 177 13.64 -1.16 0.59
C GLY A 177 12.21 -1.03 0.08
N ILE A 178 12.10 -0.51 -1.14
CA ILE A 178 10.82 -0.32 -1.84
C ILE A 178 10.26 -1.67 -2.30
N ASN A 179 8.98 -1.92 -2.01
CA ASN A 179 8.27 -3.09 -2.48
C ASN A 179 8.12 -3.04 -4.02
N GLN A 180 8.74 -4.01 -4.71
CA GLN A 180 8.76 -4.08 -6.16
C GLN A 180 7.40 -4.47 -6.78
N THR A 181 6.47 -4.96 -5.97
CA THR A 181 5.12 -5.35 -6.41
C THR A 181 4.08 -4.25 -6.22
N SER A 182 4.47 -3.07 -5.75
CA SER A 182 3.60 -1.90 -5.63
C SER A 182 3.78 -0.94 -6.80
N TYR A 183 2.68 -0.46 -7.36
CA TYR A 183 2.71 0.64 -8.35
C TYR A 183 3.08 1.97 -7.68
N HIS A 184 2.42 2.27 -6.56
CA HIS A 184 2.81 3.39 -5.71
C HIS A 184 3.90 2.94 -4.75
N PRO A 185 5.04 3.64 -4.68
CA PRO A 185 6.16 3.22 -3.84
C PRO A 185 5.74 3.03 -2.37
N ARG A 186 6.06 1.86 -1.81
CA ARG A 186 5.86 1.52 -0.40
C ARG A 186 7.13 0.86 0.12
N VAL A 187 7.64 1.33 1.25
CA VAL A 187 8.77 0.70 1.92
C VAL A 187 8.27 -0.51 2.70
N HIS A 188 8.90 -1.66 2.52
CA HIS A 188 8.67 -2.83 3.36
C HIS A 188 9.41 -2.67 4.69
N PHE A 189 8.68 -2.75 5.80
CA PHE A 189 9.16 -2.61 7.17
C PHE A 189 8.76 -3.83 7.99
N THR A 190 9.72 -4.44 8.73
CA THR A 190 9.45 -5.65 9.51
C THR A 190 8.91 -5.40 10.92
N GLY A 191 8.78 -4.14 11.35
CA GLY A 191 8.15 -3.82 12.63
C GLY A 191 6.63 -3.99 12.57
N SER A 192 6.01 -4.40 13.67
CA SER A 192 4.57 -4.60 13.76
C SER A 192 3.83 -3.27 13.95
N LEU A 193 3.26 -2.72 12.89
CA LEU A 193 2.37 -1.57 12.99
C LEU A 193 0.98 -2.01 13.43
N ASN A 194 0.35 -1.17 14.25
CA ASN A 194 -1.00 -1.38 14.75
C ASN A 194 -1.88 -0.16 14.45
N SER A 195 -3.21 -0.36 14.50
CA SER A 195 -4.19 0.72 14.35
C SER A 195 -3.86 1.88 15.33
N GLY A 196 -3.89 3.11 14.83
CA GLY A 196 -3.48 4.31 15.56
C GLY A 196 -2.03 4.74 15.35
N MET A 197 -1.15 3.87 14.82
CA MET A 197 0.22 4.27 14.44
C MET A 197 0.30 4.92 13.06
N SER A 198 -0.74 4.79 12.24
CA SER A 198 -0.86 5.42 10.92
C SER A 198 -0.62 6.93 10.99
N GLY A 199 0.18 7.46 10.08
CA GLY A 199 0.59 8.86 10.01
C GLY A 199 1.77 9.24 10.91
N GLY A 200 2.20 8.35 11.81
CA GLY A 200 3.41 8.52 12.61
C GLY A 200 4.67 8.32 11.77
N PRO A 201 5.83 8.87 12.22
CA PRO A 201 7.09 8.74 11.52
C PRO A 201 7.75 7.39 11.79
N THR A 202 8.50 6.90 10.80
CA THR A 202 9.58 5.91 11.02
C THR A 202 10.92 6.62 10.88
N LEU A 203 11.77 6.49 11.90
CA LEU A 203 13.05 7.19 12.03
C LEU A 203 14.22 6.24 11.81
N ASN A 204 15.30 6.77 11.22
CA ASN A 204 16.62 6.13 11.25
C ASN A 204 17.30 6.34 12.62
N GLN A 205 18.52 5.83 12.79
CA GLN A 205 19.28 5.96 14.04
C GLN A 205 19.71 7.42 14.36
N ALA A 206 19.73 8.30 13.37
CA ALA A 206 20.03 9.72 13.56
C ALA A 206 18.80 10.54 13.96
N GLY A 207 17.61 9.93 14.05
CA GLY A 207 16.35 10.64 14.34
C GLY A 207 15.71 11.30 13.12
N GLU A 208 16.16 10.97 11.90
CA GLU A 208 15.61 11.51 10.67
C GLU A 208 14.48 10.62 10.15
N VAL A 209 13.41 11.23 9.62
CA VAL A 209 12.26 10.53 9.05
C VAL A 209 12.64 9.87 7.73
N VAL A 210 12.47 8.56 7.63
CA VAL A 210 12.71 7.75 6.43
C VAL A 210 11.40 7.32 5.76
N GLY A 211 10.28 7.37 6.49
CA GLY A 211 8.97 7.01 5.99
C GLY A 211 7.85 7.31 6.98
N ILE A 212 6.61 7.23 6.51
CA ILE A 212 5.39 7.46 7.25
C ILE A 212 4.64 6.13 7.40
N ASN A 213 4.30 5.74 8.62
CA ASN A 213 3.57 4.52 8.91
C ASN A 213 2.21 4.51 8.20
N VAL A 214 1.87 3.51 7.41
CA VAL A 214 0.63 3.53 6.64
C VAL A 214 -0.24 2.29 6.83
N SER A 215 0.32 1.09 6.74
CA SER A 215 -0.47 -0.15 6.77
C SER A 215 0.34 -1.36 7.22
N THR A 216 -0.38 -2.45 7.51
CA THR A 216 0.19 -3.76 7.82
C THR A 216 -0.55 -4.85 7.03
N ALA A 217 0.17 -5.87 6.62
CA ALA A 217 -0.36 -7.09 5.99
C ALA A 217 -0.24 -8.32 6.91
N GLY A 218 -0.02 -8.11 8.21
CA GLY A 218 0.11 -9.18 9.21
C GLY A 218 1.47 -9.24 9.86
N ASN A 219 1.81 -10.38 10.44
CA ASN A 219 3.00 -10.56 11.27
C ASN A 219 4.29 -10.04 10.61
N GLN A 220 4.83 -8.93 11.14
CA GLN A 220 6.09 -8.31 10.71
C GLN A 220 6.16 -7.92 9.22
N VAL A 221 5.00 -7.76 8.58
CA VAL A 221 4.88 -7.22 7.22
C VAL A 221 4.10 -5.93 7.30
N SER A 222 4.79 -4.83 7.33
CA SER A 222 4.22 -3.48 7.40
C SER A 222 4.78 -2.63 6.28
N PHE A 223 4.07 -1.55 5.95
CA PHE A 223 4.43 -0.66 4.87
C PHE A 223 4.51 0.78 5.36
N LEU A 224 5.46 1.51 4.78
CA LEU A 224 5.62 2.95 4.98
C LEU A 224 5.48 3.66 3.65
N VAL A 225 4.94 4.87 3.68
CA VAL A 225 5.08 5.81 2.57
C VAL A 225 6.51 6.36 2.62
N PRO A 226 7.28 6.32 1.51
CA PRO A 226 8.63 6.90 1.48
C PRO A 226 8.60 8.39 1.83
N VAL A 227 9.60 8.88 2.57
CA VAL A 227 9.68 10.29 2.98
C VAL A 227 9.71 11.26 1.79
N ALA A 228 10.22 10.83 0.64
CA ALA A 228 10.25 11.64 -0.59
C ALA A 228 8.85 12.10 -1.04
N ALA A 229 7.82 11.27 -0.88
CA ALA A 229 6.44 11.66 -1.19
C ALA A 229 5.94 12.77 -0.24
N LEU A 230 6.28 12.70 1.05
CA LEU A 230 5.95 13.75 2.00
C LEU A 230 6.73 15.04 1.72
N GLN A 231 8.02 14.94 1.38
CA GLN A 231 8.84 16.11 0.99
C GLN A 231 8.22 16.85 -0.19
N GLN A 232 7.73 16.11 -1.20
CA GLN A 232 7.04 16.69 -2.34
C GLN A 232 5.75 17.40 -1.93
N LEU A 233 4.89 16.78 -1.10
CA LEU A 233 3.64 17.36 -0.63
C LEU A 233 3.89 18.65 0.18
N VAL A 234 4.89 18.65 1.06
CA VAL A 234 5.29 19.83 1.85
C VAL A 234 5.80 20.95 0.93
N ALA A 235 6.63 20.64 -0.06
CA ALA A 235 7.13 21.63 -1.03
C ALA A 235 6.00 22.23 -1.88
N GLU A 236 5.06 21.42 -2.36
CA GLU A 236 3.88 21.89 -3.10
C GLU A 236 3.01 22.83 -2.23
N GLN A 237 2.82 22.47 -0.97
CA GLN A 237 2.07 23.31 -0.03
C GLN A 237 2.78 24.65 0.24
N GLN A 238 4.10 24.63 0.43
CA GLN A 238 4.89 25.85 0.61
C GLN A 238 4.82 26.78 -0.60
N LEU A 239 4.90 26.25 -1.81
CA LEU A 239 4.76 27.02 -3.05
C LEU A 239 3.35 27.63 -3.20
N ARG A 240 2.31 26.92 -2.77
CA ARG A 240 0.93 27.42 -2.78
C ARG A 240 0.71 28.51 -1.73
N GLY A 241 1.36 28.43 -0.57
CA GLY A 241 1.31 29.39 0.50
C GLY A 241 0.00 29.43 1.31
N GLN A 242 -1.02 28.68 0.89
CA GLN A 242 -2.35 28.63 1.53
C GLN A 242 -2.91 27.20 1.56
N SER A 243 -3.95 26.99 2.35
CA SER A 243 -4.69 25.74 2.39
C SER A 243 -5.48 25.54 1.09
N VAL A 244 -5.79 24.27 0.78
CA VAL A 244 -6.67 23.93 -0.36
C VAL A 244 -8.11 24.29 -0.02
N ASP A 245 -8.75 25.12 -0.84
CA ASP A 245 -10.13 25.58 -0.64
C ASP A 245 -11.16 24.49 -0.95
N ASN A 246 -10.91 23.69 -2.00
CA ASN A 246 -11.80 22.62 -2.44
C ASN A 246 -11.06 21.28 -2.43
N MET A 247 -11.21 20.54 -1.33
CA MET A 247 -10.52 19.28 -1.13
C MET A 247 -11.00 18.19 -2.09
N ALA A 248 -12.29 18.14 -2.42
CA ALA A 248 -12.85 17.18 -3.37
C ALA A 248 -12.25 17.39 -4.78
N LEU A 249 -12.14 18.64 -5.22
CA LEU A 249 -11.48 18.97 -6.49
C LEU A 249 -10.02 18.56 -6.51
N ARG A 250 -9.27 18.81 -5.41
CA ARG A 250 -7.86 18.43 -5.26
C ARG A 250 -7.69 16.90 -5.37
N ILE A 251 -8.52 16.14 -4.66
CA ILE A 251 -8.52 14.67 -4.71
C ILE A 251 -8.84 14.17 -6.12
N GLY A 252 -9.90 14.72 -6.74
CA GLY A 252 -10.28 14.34 -8.10
C GLY A 252 -9.18 14.58 -9.15
N GLN A 253 -8.45 15.68 -9.04
CA GLN A 253 -7.29 15.98 -9.90
C GLN A 253 -6.15 14.99 -9.70
N GLN A 254 -5.85 14.61 -8.46
CA GLN A 254 -4.80 13.62 -8.15
C GLN A 254 -5.16 12.23 -8.71
N LEU A 255 -6.40 11.79 -8.49
CA LEU A 255 -6.90 10.52 -9.01
C LEU A 255 -6.87 10.47 -10.54
N LEU A 256 -7.28 11.57 -11.19
CA LEU A 256 -7.27 11.67 -12.66
C LEU A 256 -5.84 11.61 -13.21
N ALA A 257 -4.92 12.36 -12.62
CA ALA A 257 -3.52 12.38 -13.05
C ALA A 257 -2.83 11.00 -12.84
N ASP A 258 -3.11 10.34 -11.71
CA ASP A 258 -2.55 9.01 -11.41
C ASP A 258 -3.05 7.97 -12.42
N GLN A 259 -4.37 7.89 -12.65
CA GLN A 259 -4.92 6.93 -13.59
C GLN A 259 -4.44 7.21 -15.03
N GLU A 260 -4.31 8.47 -15.47
CA GLU A 260 -3.76 8.80 -16.79
C GLU A 260 -2.34 8.24 -16.94
N LYS A 261 -1.47 8.46 -15.95
CA LYS A 261 -0.10 7.93 -15.95
C LYS A 261 -0.08 6.40 -15.97
N LYS A 262 -0.90 5.75 -15.12
CA LYS A 262 -0.98 4.29 -15.00
C LYS A 262 -1.47 3.65 -16.30
N PHE A 263 -2.56 4.15 -16.89
CA PHE A 263 -3.12 3.60 -18.10
C PHE A 263 -2.26 3.91 -19.34
N ALA A 264 -1.62 5.09 -19.42
CA ALA A 264 -0.64 5.36 -20.47
C ALA A 264 0.50 4.34 -20.47
N GLN A 265 1.04 4.01 -19.28
CA GLN A 265 2.06 2.98 -19.13
C GLN A 265 1.53 1.60 -19.55
N LEU A 266 0.40 1.14 -19.01
CA LEU A 266 -0.15 -0.19 -19.30
C LEU A 266 -0.53 -0.38 -20.77
N LEU A 267 -1.09 0.66 -21.39
CA LEU A 267 -1.49 0.61 -22.80
C LEU A 267 -0.30 0.64 -23.77
N SER A 268 0.86 1.19 -23.34
CA SER A 268 2.09 1.18 -24.15
C SER A 268 2.83 -0.15 -24.14
N LEU A 269 2.57 -1.03 -23.15
CA LEU A 269 3.22 -2.35 -23.06
C LEU A 269 2.68 -3.31 -24.12
N ASP A 270 3.51 -4.25 -24.56
CA ASP A 270 3.04 -5.47 -25.20
C ASP A 270 2.45 -6.39 -24.13
N TRP A 271 1.20 -6.77 -24.29
CA TRP A 271 0.54 -7.63 -23.29
C TRP A 271 0.93 -9.09 -23.53
N PRO A 272 1.74 -9.71 -22.65
CA PRO A 272 2.10 -11.11 -22.78
C PRO A 272 0.86 -11.98 -22.58
N THR A 273 0.82 -13.11 -23.27
CA THR A 273 -0.29 -14.07 -23.17
C THR A 273 0.19 -15.43 -22.72
N ILE A 274 -0.74 -16.18 -22.14
CA ILE A 274 -0.58 -17.59 -21.77
C ILE A 274 -1.84 -18.36 -22.19
N ALA A 275 -1.68 -19.66 -22.45
CA ALA A 275 -2.83 -20.52 -22.74
C ALA A 275 -3.63 -20.85 -21.47
N LEU A 276 -4.96 -20.82 -21.59
CA LEU A 276 -5.92 -21.33 -20.61
C LEU A 276 -6.94 -22.17 -21.36
N GLY A 277 -6.79 -23.51 -21.32
CA GLY A 277 -7.44 -24.39 -22.27
C GLY A 277 -7.03 -24.05 -23.71
N GLU A 278 -8.01 -23.89 -24.62
CA GLU A 278 -7.77 -23.44 -25.99
C GLU A 278 -7.75 -21.90 -26.15
N ALA A 279 -8.02 -21.17 -25.08
CA ALA A 279 -8.01 -19.70 -25.10
C ALA A 279 -6.61 -19.12 -24.86
N SER A 280 -6.37 -17.93 -25.40
CA SER A 280 -5.23 -17.09 -25.07
C SER A 280 -5.69 -16.02 -24.09
N VAL A 281 -5.03 -15.90 -22.94
CA VAL A 281 -5.40 -14.94 -21.90
C VAL A 281 -4.21 -14.05 -21.53
N VAL A 282 -4.49 -12.88 -21.02
CA VAL A 282 -3.48 -11.93 -20.56
C VAL A 282 -2.72 -12.52 -19.39
N ASN A 283 -1.39 -12.42 -19.42
CA ASN A 283 -0.49 -12.76 -18.33
C ASN A 283 -0.18 -11.52 -17.47
N GLU A 284 0.79 -11.61 -16.56
CA GLU A 284 1.24 -10.50 -15.74
C GLU A 284 1.74 -9.34 -16.60
N LEU A 285 1.10 -8.18 -16.50
CA LEU A 285 1.43 -6.99 -17.30
C LEU A 285 2.62 -6.23 -16.72
N SER A 286 2.86 -6.41 -15.42
CA SER A 286 3.89 -5.70 -14.67
C SER A 286 4.09 -6.37 -13.31
N PRO A 287 5.15 -6.07 -12.56
CA PRO A 287 5.37 -6.63 -11.22
C PRO A 287 4.23 -6.33 -10.23
N PHE A 288 3.49 -5.22 -10.41
CA PHE A 288 2.36 -4.85 -9.54
C PHE A 288 1.01 -5.48 -9.97
N PHE A 289 0.98 -6.21 -11.08
CA PHE A 289 -0.21 -6.88 -11.59
C PHE A 289 0.02 -8.39 -11.65
N ARG A 290 -0.29 -9.05 -10.55
CA ARG A 290 0.04 -10.46 -10.32
C ARG A 290 -1.12 -11.38 -10.61
N CYS A 291 -0.81 -12.58 -11.06
CA CYS A 291 -1.79 -13.59 -11.47
C CYS A 291 -1.67 -14.87 -10.67
N TRP A 292 -2.83 -15.42 -10.33
CA TRP A 292 -2.99 -16.75 -9.73
C TRP A 292 -4.07 -17.50 -10.49
N GLY A 293 -4.10 -18.82 -10.39
CA GLY A 293 -5.13 -19.63 -11.00
C GLY A 293 -5.11 -21.06 -10.50
N GLY A 294 -6.15 -21.78 -10.88
CA GLY A 294 -6.30 -23.18 -10.51
C GLY A 294 -7.14 -23.97 -11.52
N SER A 295 -7.27 -25.25 -11.27
CA SER A 295 -8.19 -26.09 -12.02
C SER A 295 -8.62 -27.33 -11.20
N ASN A 296 -9.72 -27.94 -11.62
CA ASN A 296 -10.15 -29.21 -11.07
C ASN A 296 -9.69 -30.42 -11.93
N SER A 297 -8.66 -30.23 -12.77
CA SER A 297 -8.16 -31.27 -13.71
C SER A 297 -7.63 -32.52 -13.02
N SER A 298 -7.23 -32.43 -11.74
CA SER A 298 -6.78 -33.60 -10.96
C SER A 298 -7.92 -34.45 -10.38
N SER A 299 -9.18 -34.08 -10.59
CA SER A 299 -10.34 -34.77 -10.04
C SER A 299 -10.93 -35.76 -11.07
N ASP A 300 -10.73 -37.03 -10.87
CA ASP A 300 -11.32 -38.12 -11.73
C ASP A 300 -12.88 -38.07 -11.72
N LYS A 301 -13.49 -37.42 -10.72
CA LYS A 301 -14.95 -37.29 -10.58
C LYS A 301 -15.50 -36.04 -11.26
N ALA A 302 -14.66 -35.16 -11.78
CA ALA A 302 -15.11 -33.97 -12.46
C ALA A 302 -15.97 -34.33 -13.68
N GLN A 303 -17.18 -33.75 -13.71
CA GLN A 303 -18.07 -33.86 -14.87
C GLN A 303 -17.81 -32.73 -15.88
N LEU A 304 -17.19 -31.67 -15.43
CA LEU A 304 -16.83 -30.47 -16.16
C LEU A 304 -15.43 -30.05 -15.71
N LEU A 305 -14.49 -29.91 -16.63
CA LEU A 305 -13.23 -29.22 -16.38
C LEU A 305 -13.52 -27.73 -16.20
N ASN A 306 -13.04 -27.19 -15.11
CA ASN A 306 -13.00 -25.75 -14.83
C ASN A 306 -11.56 -25.36 -14.54
N ALA A 307 -11.02 -24.45 -15.33
CA ALA A 307 -9.74 -23.82 -15.08
C ALA A 307 -9.94 -22.32 -15.03
N ASP A 308 -9.38 -21.67 -14.02
CA ASP A 308 -9.49 -20.23 -13.83
C ASP A 308 -8.13 -19.56 -13.71
N ARG A 309 -8.12 -18.26 -14.02
CA ARG A 309 -6.98 -17.38 -13.80
C ARG A 309 -7.48 -16.00 -13.39
N THR A 310 -7.00 -15.50 -12.27
CA THR A 310 -7.29 -14.16 -11.78
C THR A 310 -5.99 -13.38 -11.68
N CYS A 311 -5.97 -12.17 -12.26
CA CYS A 311 -4.87 -11.23 -12.16
C CYS A 311 -5.38 -9.94 -11.54
N ARG A 312 -4.63 -9.37 -10.58
CA ARG A 312 -5.06 -8.17 -9.87
C ARG A 312 -3.88 -7.26 -9.54
N SER A 313 -4.13 -5.93 -9.59
CA SER A 313 -3.21 -4.97 -9.00
C SER A 313 -3.23 -5.09 -7.48
N GLU A 314 -2.06 -5.15 -6.87
CA GLU A 314 -1.92 -5.21 -5.40
C GLU A 314 -2.27 -3.88 -4.73
N ASP A 315 -2.18 -2.78 -5.46
CA ASP A 315 -2.42 -1.43 -4.96
C ASP A 315 -3.86 -0.98 -5.17
N ASN A 316 -4.36 -0.25 -4.19
CA ASN A 316 -5.55 0.57 -4.32
C ASN A 316 -5.31 1.94 -3.68
N ILE A 317 -6.12 2.93 -4.06
CA ILE A 317 -6.14 4.25 -3.47
C ILE A 317 -7.35 4.33 -2.53
N TYR A 318 -7.09 4.53 -1.25
CA TYR A 318 -8.12 4.63 -0.24
C TYR A 318 -8.88 5.97 -0.37
N LEU A 319 -10.19 5.92 -0.56
CA LEU A 319 -11.07 7.10 -0.55
C LEU A 319 -11.91 7.17 0.72
N ASN A 320 -12.47 6.05 1.16
CA ASN A 320 -13.09 5.87 2.47
C ASN A 320 -13.16 4.38 2.82
N GLU A 321 -13.65 4.05 4.02
CA GLU A 321 -13.70 2.68 4.57
C GLU A 321 -14.32 1.61 3.64
N LYS A 322 -15.20 2.00 2.73
CA LYS A 322 -15.92 1.10 1.81
C LYS A 322 -15.73 1.49 0.34
N PHE A 323 -14.80 2.38 0.04
CA PHE A 323 -14.60 2.88 -1.30
C PHE A 323 -13.12 3.10 -1.59
N ASN A 324 -12.59 2.34 -2.53
CA ASN A 324 -11.23 2.46 -3.04
C ASN A 324 -11.26 2.72 -4.54
N SER A 325 -10.21 3.33 -5.05
CA SER A 325 -9.95 3.56 -6.47
C SER A 325 -8.65 2.87 -6.91
N GLY A 326 -8.32 2.91 -8.19
CA GLY A 326 -7.05 2.43 -8.74
C GLY A 326 -6.92 0.91 -8.91
N VAL A 327 -7.98 0.14 -8.64
CA VAL A 327 -7.99 -1.32 -8.80
C VAL A 327 -8.10 -1.69 -10.28
N ILE A 328 -7.28 -2.65 -10.70
CA ILE A 328 -7.38 -3.35 -11.99
C ILE A 328 -7.44 -4.84 -11.67
N GLU A 329 -8.45 -5.54 -12.21
CA GLU A 329 -8.62 -6.97 -12.03
C GLU A 329 -9.01 -7.62 -13.35
N HIS A 330 -8.40 -8.75 -13.67
CA HIS A 330 -8.82 -9.64 -14.75
C HIS A 330 -9.22 -10.99 -14.18
N GLN A 331 -10.24 -11.60 -14.76
CA GLN A 331 -10.64 -12.98 -14.45
C GLN A 331 -10.93 -13.71 -15.75
N PHE A 332 -10.41 -14.93 -15.87
CA PHE A 332 -10.59 -15.81 -17.02
C PHE A 332 -11.04 -17.17 -16.55
N PHE A 333 -11.97 -17.78 -17.29
CA PHE A 333 -12.43 -19.13 -17.03
C PHE A 333 -12.48 -19.93 -18.34
N TRP A 334 -11.92 -21.11 -18.29
CA TRP A 334 -12.08 -22.15 -19.32
C TRP A 334 -12.92 -23.27 -18.77
N LEU A 335 -13.99 -23.61 -19.49
CA LEU A 335 -14.90 -24.70 -19.19
C LEU A 335 -14.86 -25.71 -20.33
N GLU A 336 -14.78 -27.00 -20.02
CA GLU A 336 -14.78 -28.06 -21.02
C GLU A 336 -15.40 -29.35 -20.46
N THR A 337 -16.21 -30.05 -21.27
CA THR A 337 -16.84 -31.30 -20.86
C THR A 337 -17.08 -32.23 -22.05
N ASP A 338 -16.85 -33.52 -21.82
CA ASP A 338 -17.30 -34.64 -22.66
C ASP A 338 -18.45 -35.44 -22.01
N LYS A 339 -18.80 -35.15 -20.77
CA LYS A 339 -19.74 -35.86 -19.92
C LYS A 339 -21.12 -35.25 -19.79
N LEU A 340 -21.19 -33.91 -19.81
CA LEU A 340 -22.46 -33.17 -19.69
C LEU A 340 -23.15 -33.06 -21.05
N ASN A 341 -24.49 -33.17 -21.05
CA ASN A 341 -25.27 -32.77 -22.22
C ASN A 341 -25.41 -31.25 -22.33
N ALA A 342 -25.82 -30.73 -23.48
CA ALA A 342 -25.91 -29.31 -23.75
C ALA A 342 -26.78 -28.55 -22.73
N PRO A 343 -28.00 -28.96 -22.32
CA PRO A 343 -28.77 -28.30 -21.30
C PRO A 343 -28.06 -28.22 -19.94
N GLN A 344 -27.37 -29.28 -19.52
CA GLN A 344 -26.62 -29.29 -18.26
C GLN A 344 -25.42 -28.34 -18.33
N PHE A 345 -24.67 -28.34 -19.42
CA PHE A 345 -23.55 -27.44 -19.66
C PHE A 345 -24.01 -25.98 -19.63
N TYR A 346 -25.04 -25.62 -20.40
CA TYR A 346 -25.55 -24.25 -20.42
C TYR A 346 -26.14 -23.80 -19.09
N THR A 347 -26.74 -24.69 -18.30
CA THR A 347 -27.22 -24.37 -16.96
C THR A 347 -26.06 -23.99 -16.02
N TYR A 348 -24.95 -24.71 -16.09
CA TYR A 348 -23.75 -24.39 -15.29
C TYR A 348 -23.13 -23.07 -15.78
N TYR A 349 -22.93 -22.97 -17.08
CA TYR A 349 -22.29 -21.84 -17.72
C TYR A 349 -23.04 -20.52 -17.49
N SER A 350 -24.38 -20.50 -17.64
CA SER A 350 -25.18 -19.30 -17.41
C SER A 350 -25.12 -18.85 -15.97
N ARG A 351 -25.16 -19.78 -14.99
CA ARG A 351 -24.99 -19.42 -13.58
C ARG A 351 -23.65 -18.78 -13.30
N LEU A 352 -22.56 -19.38 -13.81
CA LEU A 352 -21.23 -18.79 -13.66
C LEU A 352 -21.15 -17.40 -14.29
N PHE A 353 -21.76 -17.19 -15.48
CA PHE A 353 -21.79 -15.91 -16.17
C PHE A 353 -22.61 -14.85 -15.40
N ASP A 354 -23.73 -15.26 -14.78
CA ASP A 354 -24.62 -14.36 -14.04
C ASP A 354 -24.08 -14.01 -12.63
N ASP A 355 -23.20 -14.84 -12.07
CA ASP A 355 -22.58 -14.62 -10.76
C ASP A 355 -21.40 -13.62 -10.79
N PHE A 356 -20.98 -13.16 -11.97
CA PHE A 356 -19.92 -12.18 -12.06
C PHE A 356 -20.33 -10.84 -11.43
N ALA A 357 -19.49 -10.37 -10.52
CA ALA A 357 -19.63 -9.10 -9.85
C ALA A 357 -18.34 -8.26 -10.02
N PRO A 358 -18.47 -6.92 -10.03
CA PRO A 358 -17.30 -6.05 -10.09
C PRO A 358 -16.38 -6.27 -8.89
N GLY A 359 -15.07 -6.35 -9.14
CA GLY A 359 -14.03 -6.50 -8.12
C GLY A 359 -13.87 -5.30 -7.19
N ASN A 360 -14.59 -4.17 -7.46
CA ASN A 360 -14.58 -2.96 -6.64
C ASN A 360 -15.91 -2.74 -5.95
N LYS A 361 -15.86 -2.56 -4.60
CA LYS A 361 -17.02 -2.25 -3.76
C LYS A 361 -17.10 -0.76 -3.49
N ALA A 362 -18.31 -0.20 -3.56
CA ALA A 362 -18.61 1.18 -3.21
C ALA A 362 -20.04 1.28 -2.67
N ARG A 363 -20.36 2.34 -1.92
CA ARG A 363 -21.72 2.62 -1.43
C ARG A 363 -22.46 3.51 -2.44
N GLU A 364 -23.79 3.44 -2.44
CA GLU A 364 -24.64 4.32 -3.25
C GLU A 364 -24.33 5.82 -3.06
N LYS A 365 -23.88 6.24 -1.90
CA LYS A 365 -23.48 7.62 -1.65
C LYS A 365 -22.22 8.04 -2.42
N ASP A 366 -21.33 7.09 -2.75
CA ASP A 366 -20.03 7.36 -3.37
C ASP A 366 -20.08 7.25 -4.91
N VAL A 367 -20.99 6.40 -5.45
CA VAL A 367 -21.10 6.09 -6.87
C VAL A 367 -22.55 6.09 -7.35
N GLY A 368 -22.77 6.28 -8.65
CA GLY A 368 -24.05 6.03 -9.31
C GLY A 368 -24.31 4.54 -9.55
N ASP A 369 -25.46 4.26 -10.17
CA ASP A 369 -25.79 2.90 -10.59
C ASP A 369 -25.02 2.52 -11.85
N TYR A 370 -24.76 1.22 -12.03
CA TYR A 370 -24.18 0.71 -13.25
C TYR A 370 -25.15 0.89 -14.43
N GLN A 371 -24.63 1.51 -15.49
CA GLN A 371 -25.28 1.55 -16.80
C GLN A 371 -24.57 0.52 -17.68
N CYS A 372 -25.33 -0.47 -18.17
CA CYS A 372 -24.80 -1.59 -18.93
C CYS A 372 -25.30 -1.61 -20.36
N ASP A 373 -24.40 -1.93 -21.29
CA ASP A 373 -24.71 -2.28 -22.68
C ASP A 373 -24.34 -3.73 -22.94
N THR A 374 -25.19 -4.47 -23.66
CA THR A 374 -24.99 -5.88 -23.99
C THR A 374 -25.06 -6.07 -25.48
N GLN A 375 -24.03 -6.69 -26.05
CA GLN A 375 -23.95 -6.95 -27.48
C GLN A 375 -23.49 -8.39 -27.76
N PHE A 376 -23.93 -8.93 -28.92
CA PHE A 376 -23.35 -10.14 -29.47
C PHE A 376 -22.32 -9.75 -30.52
N VAL A 377 -21.09 -10.22 -30.34
CA VAL A 377 -19.94 -9.89 -31.19
C VAL A 377 -19.42 -11.15 -31.83
N ALA A 378 -19.10 -11.09 -33.11
CA ALA A 378 -18.33 -12.13 -33.78
C ALA A 378 -16.86 -11.70 -33.78
N VAL A 379 -15.99 -12.51 -33.20
CA VAL A 379 -14.54 -12.25 -33.21
C VAL A 379 -13.98 -12.73 -34.54
N ASN A 380 -13.57 -11.79 -35.39
CA ASN A 380 -12.91 -12.10 -36.66
C ASN A 380 -11.47 -12.52 -36.41
N ASN A 381 -11.17 -13.82 -36.44
CA ASN A 381 -9.81 -14.28 -36.55
C ASN A 381 -9.39 -14.32 -38.03
N ALA A 382 -8.27 -13.66 -38.35
CA ALA A 382 -7.71 -13.62 -39.72
C ALA A 382 -7.28 -14.98 -40.29
N GLU A 383 -7.27 -16.04 -39.46
CA GLU A 383 -6.84 -17.38 -39.84
C GLU A 383 -8.00 -18.40 -39.80
N ALA A 384 -8.85 -18.36 -40.83
CA ALA A 384 -9.66 -19.46 -41.36
C ALA A 384 -10.39 -20.45 -40.39
N LYS A 385 -10.68 -20.09 -39.12
CA LYS A 385 -11.59 -20.86 -38.26
C LYS A 385 -12.96 -20.14 -38.17
N PRO A 386 -14.08 -20.88 -37.95
CA PRO A 386 -15.40 -20.26 -37.83
C PRO A 386 -15.35 -19.20 -36.71
N GLN A 387 -15.93 -18.02 -37.03
CA GLN A 387 -16.03 -16.88 -36.10
C GLN A 387 -16.76 -17.33 -34.83
N ARG A 388 -16.07 -17.33 -33.69
CA ARG A 388 -16.72 -17.58 -32.40
C ARG A 388 -17.67 -16.44 -32.06
N LYS A 389 -18.89 -16.78 -31.70
CA LYS A 389 -19.89 -15.81 -31.23
C LYS A 389 -19.73 -15.61 -29.73
N THR A 390 -19.69 -14.37 -29.30
CA THR A 390 -19.57 -14.02 -27.89
C THR A 390 -20.68 -13.04 -27.48
N LYS A 391 -21.17 -13.19 -26.25
CA LYS A 391 -21.98 -12.18 -25.57
C LYS A 391 -21.01 -11.29 -24.80
N ALA A 392 -21.02 -10.00 -25.06
CA ALA A 392 -20.21 -9.00 -24.36
C ALA A 392 -21.11 -8.05 -23.58
N VAL A 393 -20.78 -7.79 -22.33
CA VAL A 393 -21.46 -6.86 -21.44
C VAL A 393 -20.42 -5.83 -20.97
N PHE A 394 -20.72 -4.55 -21.17
CA PHE A 394 -19.90 -3.44 -20.70
C PHE A 394 -20.75 -2.57 -19.78
N CYS A 395 -20.35 -2.48 -18.52
CA CYS A 395 -21.04 -1.66 -17.52
C CYS A 395 -20.10 -0.58 -16.98
N ALA A 396 -20.64 0.62 -16.75
CA ALA A 396 -19.92 1.71 -16.13
C ALA A 396 -20.79 2.44 -15.11
N ARG A 397 -20.21 2.92 -14.01
CA ARG A 397 -20.84 3.82 -13.04
C ARG A 397 -19.90 4.97 -12.69
N ALA A 398 -20.43 6.20 -12.66
CA ALA A 398 -19.64 7.38 -12.32
C ALA A 398 -19.47 7.53 -10.82
N TYR A 399 -18.33 8.11 -10.40
CA TYR A 399 -18.10 8.59 -9.04
C TYR A 399 -18.87 9.90 -8.82
N LYS A 400 -19.61 10.01 -7.71
CA LYS A 400 -20.44 11.21 -7.44
C LYS A 400 -19.61 12.45 -7.18
N ASP A 401 -18.55 12.33 -6.38
CA ASP A 401 -17.66 13.45 -6.05
C ASP A 401 -16.57 13.69 -7.12
N TYR A 402 -16.35 12.72 -8.02
CA TYR A 402 -15.31 12.75 -9.06
C TYR A 402 -15.90 12.33 -10.42
N PRO A 403 -16.78 13.12 -11.05
CA PRO A 403 -17.62 12.67 -12.16
C PRO A 403 -16.88 12.34 -13.47
N GLN A 404 -15.57 12.60 -13.55
CA GLN A 404 -14.71 12.20 -14.66
C GLN A 404 -14.16 10.76 -14.51
N LEU A 405 -14.38 10.13 -13.34
CA LEU A 405 -13.89 8.80 -13.00
C LEU A 405 -15.06 7.81 -12.89
N TYR A 406 -14.79 6.59 -13.33
CA TYR A 406 -15.77 5.51 -13.42
C TYR A 406 -15.22 4.22 -12.85
N ASP A 407 -16.09 3.42 -12.24
CA ASP A 407 -15.87 1.99 -12.17
C ASP A 407 -16.42 1.36 -13.45
N VAL A 408 -15.64 0.47 -14.04
CA VAL A 408 -15.99 -0.24 -15.27
C VAL A 408 -15.90 -1.74 -15.04
N LEU A 409 -16.93 -2.45 -15.50
CA LEU A 409 -16.95 -3.90 -15.60
C LEU A 409 -17.12 -4.28 -17.07
N PHE A 410 -16.28 -5.16 -17.55
CA PHE A 410 -16.42 -5.83 -18.82
C PHE A 410 -16.50 -7.34 -18.60
N LEU A 411 -17.45 -7.98 -19.24
CA LEU A 411 -17.64 -9.42 -19.20
C LEU A 411 -17.92 -9.93 -20.61
N GLN A 412 -17.19 -10.92 -21.05
CA GLN A 412 -17.39 -11.56 -22.35
C GLN A 412 -17.41 -13.07 -22.19
N GLY A 413 -18.35 -13.76 -22.86
CA GLY A 413 -18.41 -15.22 -22.86
C GLY A 413 -18.84 -15.76 -24.21
N THR A 414 -18.28 -16.89 -24.64
CA THR A 414 -18.61 -17.60 -25.88
C THR A 414 -20.00 -18.22 -25.77
N VAL A 415 -20.78 -18.25 -26.86
CA VAL A 415 -22.19 -18.72 -26.86
C VAL A 415 -22.50 -19.73 -27.96
N ASP A 416 -21.52 -20.23 -28.65
CA ASP A 416 -21.67 -21.05 -29.87
C ASP A 416 -21.14 -22.49 -29.73
N ASP A 417 -20.80 -22.92 -28.51
CA ASP A 417 -20.34 -24.28 -28.23
C ASP A 417 -21.04 -24.83 -26.98
N SER A 418 -21.44 -26.11 -27.02
CA SER A 418 -22.17 -26.77 -25.92
C SER A 418 -21.29 -27.69 -25.09
N ARG A 419 -19.99 -27.75 -25.38
CA ARG A 419 -19.01 -28.58 -24.67
C ARG A 419 -17.84 -27.81 -24.11
N ALA A 420 -17.58 -26.61 -24.64
CA ALA A 420 -16.54 -25.75 -24.15
C ALA A 420 -17.01 -24.30 -24.12
N ALA A 421 -16.49 -23.52 -23.17
CA ALA A 421 -16.76 -22.10 -23.09
C ALA A 421 -15.53 -21.35 -22.52
N PHE A 422 -15.35 -20.13 -23.00
CA PHE A 422 -14.38 -19.19 -22.47
C PHE A 422 -15.09 -17.96 -21.96
N ILE A 423 -14.77 -17.57 -20.71
CA ILE A 423 -15.22 -16.30 -20.10
C ILE A 423 -14.00 -15.44 -19.85
N SER A 424 -14.08 -14.17 -20.20
CA SER A 424 -13.09 -13.15 -19.84
C SER A 424 -13.78 -11.95 -19.23
N HIS A 425 -13.18 -11.44 -18.15
CA HIS A 425 -13.69 -10.33 -17.37
C HIS A 425 -12.57 -9.37 -17.00
N PHE A 426 -12.86 -8.08 -16.94
CA PHE A 426 -12.07 -7.12 -16.17
C PHE A 426 -12.93 -6.17 -15.36
N THR A 427 -12.39 -5.74 -14.21
CA THR A 427 -12.85 -4.58 -13.44
C THR A 427 -11.78 -3.51 -13.45
N LEU A 428 -12.17 -2.26 -13.73
CA LEU A 428 -11.34 -1.07 -13.55
C LEU A 428 -12.03 -0.15 -12.56
N ALA A 429 -11.30 0.33 -11.54
CA ALA A 429 -11.84 1.26 -10.55
C ALA A 429 -11.17 2.63 -10.70
N GLY A 430 -11.96 3.70 -10.86
CA GLY A 430 -11.49 5.07 -10.95
C GLY A 430 -10.75 5.38 -12.26
N VAL A 431 -11.27 4.93 -13.36
CA VAL A 431 -10.70 5.14 -14.70
C VAL A 431 -11.45 6.23 -15.46
N SER A 432 -10.77 7.01 -16.30
CA SER A 432 -11.42 7.93 -17.26
C SER A 432 -12.13 7.15 -18.37
N ARG A 433 -13.15 7.79 -18.98
CA ARG A 433 -13.92 7.17 -20.06
C ARG A 433 -13.05 6.72 -21.24
N ASP A 434 -12.05 7.52 -21.60
CA ASP A 434 -11.22 7.26 -22.78
C ASP A 434 -10.22 6.12 -22.51
N ASN A 435 -9.61 6.10 -21.32
CA ASN A 435 -8.76 5.01 -20.90
C ASN A 435 -9.52 3.70 -20.75
N ALA A 436 -10.75 3.73 -20.22
CA ALA A 436 -11.61 2.54 -20.14
C ALA A 436 -11.88 1.93 -21.51
N LYS A 437 -12.19 2.77 -22.51
CA LYS A 437 -12.43 2.32 -23.90
C LYS A 437 -11.18 1.77 -24.57
N ALA A 438 -10.04 2.44 -24.38
CA ALA A 438 -8.76 1.99 -24.94
C ALA A 438 -8.34 0.65 -24.34
N TYR A 439 -8.52 0.51 -23.02
CA TYR A 439 -8.23 -0.73 -22.29
C TYR A 439 -9.12 -1.88 -22.74
N ALA A 440 -10.42 -1.64 -22.88
CA ALA A 440 -11.38 -2.64 -23.37
C ALA A 440 -11.03 -3.15 -24.77
N ARG A 441 -10.65 -2.27 -25.69
CA ARG A 441 -10.20 -2.68 -27.04
C ARG A 441 -8.99 -3.59 -26.97
N LYS A 442 -7.94 -3.18 -26.25
CA LYS A 442 -6.71 -3.96 -26.13
C LYS A 442 -6.96 -5.29 -25.43
N PHE A 443 -7.81 -5.31 -24.41
CA PHE A 443 -8.19 -6.55 -23.71
C PHE A 443 -8.88 -7.54 -24.65
N MET A 444 -9.86 -7.09 -25.47
CA MET A 444 -10.56 -7.92 -26.43
C MET A 444 -9.65 -8.43 -27.55
N GLU A 445 -8.63 -7.68 -27.97
CA GLU A 445 -7.65 -8.11 -28.97
C GLU A 445 -6.74 -9.24 -28.46
N VAL A 446 -6.49 -9.30 -27.16
CA VAL A 446 -5.53 -10.22 -26.54
C VAL A 446 -6.22 -11.43 -25.91
N ALA A 447 -7.35 -11.24 -25.21
CA ALA A 447 -8.08 -12.31 -24.53
C ALA A 447 -9.09 -12.95 -25.49
N GLN A 448 -8.66 -14.03 -26.16
CA GLN A 448 -9.43 -14.68 -27.22
C GLN A 448 -9.39 -16.19 -27.12
N TRP A 449 -10.50 -16.84 -27.51
CA TRP A 449 -10.49 -18.27 -27.86
C TRP A 449 -10.10 -18.40 -29.34
N ARG A 450 -8.98 -19.09 -29.60
CA ARG A 450 -8.41 -19.31 -30.93
C ARG A 450 -9.03 -20.52 -31.65
#